data_1aa0e9e42f583825e1773f3fd0124ae2
#
_entry.id   1aa0e9e42f583825e1773f3fd0124ae2
#
_cell.length_a   1.000
_cell.length_b   1.000
_cell.length_c   1.000
_cell.angle_alpha   90.00
_cell.angle_beta   90.00
_cell.angle_gamma   90.00
#
_symmetry.space_group_name_H-M   'P 1'
#
loop_
_entity.id
_entity.type
_entity.pdbx_description
1 polymer ?
#
loop_
_entity_poly.entity_id
_entity_poly.type
_entity_poly.pdbx_seq_one_letter_code
_entity_poly.pdbx_strand_id
1 'polypeptide(L)'
;MDMVGIMLHNIDTRVCAEYSKHVSIDAINSAMQDAISFLNPTNDNLTISILITDNKNIAQLNQSFRGIPESTDVLSFPPEGISHEEPGVTELEADQLGDIVISYEEIERQSTKYRQSREEVLNFLLIHGLLHLSGYDHTTPEEQSHMQHKESDLLNQLNIPDNIVYKMYEAHRLEG
;
A
#
# COMPACT_ATOMS: atom_id res chain seq x y z
N MET A 1 -34.90 5.28 -4.64
CA MET A 1 -33.95 4.14 -4.78
C MET A 1 -32.66 4.74 -5.32
N ASP A 2 -31.85 5.27 -4.40
CA ASP A 2 -30.62 5.96 -4.76
C ASP A 2 -29.66 4.90 -5.32
N MET A 3 -29.35 5.00 -6.61
CA MET A 3 -28.25 4.26 -7.20
C MET A 3 -26.98 4.83 -6.57
N VAL A 4 -26.41 4.11 -5.58
CA VAL A 4 -25.04 4.36 -5.14
C VAL A 4 -24.19 4.13 -6.39
N GLY A 5 -23.68 5.20 -6.99
CA GLY A 5 -22.75 5.11 -8.11
C GLY A 5 -21.55 4.30 -7.64
N ILE A 6 -21.15 3.30 -8.41
CA ILE A 6 -19.92 2.56 -8.14
C ILE A 6 -18.79 3.55 -8.38
N MET A 7 -18.10 3.95 -7.30
CA MET A 7 -16.87 4.73 -7.39
C MET A 7 -15.81 3.88 -8.10
N LEU A 8 -15.29 4.36 -9.22
CA LEU A 8 -14.27 3.66 -9.98
C LEU A 8 -12.96 4.43 -9.89
N HIS A 9 -11.94 3.79 -9.34
CA HIS A 9 -10.58 4.28 -9.30
C HIS A 9 -9.75 3.63 -10.40
N ASN A 10 -8.71 4.30 -10.85
CA ASN A 10 -7.80 3.80 -11.87
C ASN A 10 -6.58 3.16 -11.20
N ILE A 11 -6.51 1.82 -11.24
CA ILE A 11 -5.46 1.04 -10.58
C ILE A 11 -4.63 0.34 -11.65
N ASP A 12 -3.37 0.77 -11.84
CA ASP A 12 -2.40 0.15 -12.74
C ASP A 12 -1.49 -0.80 -11.95
N THR A 13 -1.83 -2.09 -11.94
CA THR A 13 -1.04 -3.12 -11.24
C THR A 13 -0.17 -3.89 -12.22
N ARG A 14 1.13 -3.92 -11.95
CA ARG A 14 2.13 -4.69 -12.69
C ARG A 14 2.84 -5.67 -11.77
N VAL A 15 3.08 -6.87 -12.29
CA VAL A 15 3.78 -7.95 -11.58
C VAL A 15 4.92 -8.42 -12.47
N CYS A 16 6.13 -8.50 -11.94
CA CYS A 16 7.25 -9.08 -12.67
C CYS A 16 6.93 -10.50 -13.12
N ALA A 17 7.33 -10.86 -14.34
CA ALA A 17 6.94 -12.10 -15.01
C ALA A 17 7.20 -13.36 -14.17
N GLU A 18 8.24 -13.35 -13.36
CA GLU A 18 8.65 -14.41 -12.44
C GLU A 18 7.55 -14.72 -11.40
N TYR A 19 6.84 -13.69 -10.92
CA TYR A 19 5.82 -13.81 -9.86
C TYR A 19 4.38 -13.83 -10.38
N SER A 20 4.18 -13.69 -11.69
CA SER A 20 2.85 -13.56 -12.31
C SER A 20 1.90 -14.75 -12.06
N LYS A 21 2.45 -15.93 -11.77
CA LYS A 21 1.65 -17.12 -11.43
C LYS A 21 1.26 -17.21 -9.95
N HIS A 22 1.85 -16.36 -9.11
CA HIS A 22 1.69 -16.39 -7.65
C HIS A 22 0.85 -15.22 -7.13
N VAL A 23 0.60 -14.23 -7.99
CA VAL A 23 -0.11 -12.99 -7.63
C VAL A 23 -1.29 -12.78 -8.57
N SER A 24 -2.46 -12.55 -8.02
CA SER A 24 -3.66 -12.20 -8.79
C SER A 24 -3.80 -10.68 -8.89
N ILE A 25 -3.60 -10.14 -10.10
CA ILE A 25 -3.80 -8.70 -10.38
C ILE A 25 -5.26 -8.31 -10.10
N ASP A 26 -6.23 -9.15 -10.48
CA ASP A 26 -7.65 -8.85 -10.26
C ASP A 26 -7.98 -8.77 -8.76
N ALA A 27 -7.38 -9.63 -7.93
CA ALA A 27 -7.57 -9.59 -6.49
C ALA A 27 -6.96 -8.31 -5.87
N ILE A 28 -5.76 -7.91 -6.31
CA ILE A 28 -5.13 -6.64 -5.89
C ILE A 28 -6.02 -5.47 -6.28
N ASN A 29 -6.44 -5.39 -7.53
CA ASN A 29 -7.26 -4.28 -8.04
C ASN A 29 -8.59 -4.19 -7.29
N SER A 30 -9.25 -5.31 -7.01
CA SER A 30 -10.49 -5.34 -6.24
C SER A 30 -10.29 -4.84 -4.80
N ALA A 31 -9.27 -5.35 -4.10
CA ALA A 31 -8.96 -4.93 -2.73
C ALA A 31 -8.61 -3.44 -2.66
N MET A 32 -7.82 -2.93 -3.60
CA MET A 32 -7.44 -1.52 -3.65
C MET A 32 -8.61 -0.62 -4.02
N GLN A 33 -9.49 -1.07 -4.92
CA GLN A 33 -10.73 -0.34 -5.24
C GLN A 33 -11.57 -0.11 -4.00
N ASP A 34 -11.79 -1.14 -3.19
CA ASP A 34 -12.57 -1.08 -1.97
C ASP A 34 -11.87 -0.23 -0.89
N ALA A 35 -10.55 -0.40 -0.72
CA ALA A 35 -9.75 0.35 0.26
C ALA A 35 -9.71 1.85 -0.06
N ILE A 36 -9.49 2.22 -1.32
CA ILE A 36 -9.46 3.63 -1.76
C ILE A 36 -10.84 4.27 -1.58
N SER A 37 -11.91 3.57 -1.98
CA SER A 37 -13.29 4.06 -1.81
C SER A 37 -13.65 4.26 -0.34
N PHE A 38 -13.19 3.39 0.55
CA PHE A 38 -13.41 3.53 1.99
C PHE A 38 -12.69 4.74 2.59
N LEU A 39 -11.44 5.00 2.15
CA LEU A 39 -10.66 6.16 2.62
C LEU A 39 -11.15 7.48 2.03
N ASN A 40 -11.66 7.45 0.80
CA ASN A 40 -12.04 8.64 0.02
C ASN A 40 -13.49 8.55 -0.48
N PRO A 41 -14.49 8.55 0.43
CA PRO A 41 -15.87 8.28 0.05
C PRO A 41 -16.54 9.36 -0.81
N THR A 42 -15.86 10.46 -1.05
CA THR A 42 -16.38 11.62 -1.82
C THR A 42 -15.56 11.92 -3.07
N ASN A 43 -14.50 11.14 -3.33
CA ASN A 43 -13.59 11.40 -4.45
C ASN A 43 -13.54 10.18 -5.38
N ASP A 44 -14.00 10.36 -6.60
CA ASP A 44 -13.98 9.37 -7.68
C ASP A 44 -12.71 9.53 -8.53
N ASN A 45 -12.38 8.52 -9.32
CA ASN A 45 -11.32 8.55 -10.35
C ASN A 45 -9.88 8.73 -9.81
N LEU A 46 -9.64 8.41 -8.54
CA LEU A 46 -8.26 8.41 -8.02
C LEU A 46 -7.41 7.39 -8.76
N THR A 47 -6.15 7.75 -9.01
CA THR A 47 -5.19 6.92 -9.74
C THR A 47 -4.06 6.46 -8.83
N ILE A 48 -3.71 5.18 -8.90
CA ILE A 48 -2.59 4.58 -8.18
C ILE A 48 -1.87 3.57 -9.07
N SER A 49 -0.53 3.54 -8.99
CA SER A 49 0.28 2.49 -9.62
C SER A 49 0.81 1.52 -8.57
N ILE A 50 0.82 0.23 -8.90
CA ILE A 50 1.31 -0.83 -8.02
C ILE A 50 2.28 -1.70 -8.80
N LEU A 51 3.48 -1.92 -8.25
CA LEU A 51 4.48 -2.81 -8.83
C LEU A 51 4.86 -3.89 -7.82
N ILE A 52 4.69 -5.17 -8.19
CA ILE A 52 5.25 -6.31 -7.47
C ILE A 52 6.55 -6.73 -8.17
N THR A 53 7.66 -6.68 -7.45
CA THR A 53 9.01 -6.89 -7.98
C THR A 53 9.86 -7.74 -7.02
N ASP A 54 11.17 -7.85 -7.29
CA ASP A 54 12.14 -8.56 -6.49
C ASP A 54 12.93 -7.64 -5.53
N ASN A 55 13.69 -8.23 -4.62
CA ASN A 55 14.55 -7.52 -3.66
C ASN A 55 15.62 -6.66 -4.35
N LYS A 56 16.12 -7.07 -5.51
CA LYS A 56 17.15 -6.33 -6.23
C LYS A 56 16.60 -5.02 -6.79
N ASN A 57 15.44 -5.08 -7.43
CA ASN A 57 14.81 -3.91 -8.01
C ASN A 57 14.35 -2.92 -6.93
N ILE A 58 13.74 -3.41 -5.85
CA ILE A 58 13.30 -2.52 -4.76
C ILE A 58 14.50 -1.88 -4.03
N ALA A 59 15.64 -2.58 -3.89
CA ALA A 59 16.88 -2.03 -3.35
C ALA A 59 17.43 -0.90 -4.23
N GLN A 60 17.37 -1.03 -5.56
CA GLN A 60 17.77 0.04 -6.49
C GLN A 60 16.89 1.27 -6.35
N LEU A 61 15.57 1.09 -6.23
CA LEU A 61 14.64 2.20 -5.99
C LEU A 61 14.89 2.85 -4.63
N ASN A 62 15.09 2.07 -3.58
CA ASN A 62 15.40 2.57 -2.24
C ASN A 62 16.71 3.38 -2.22
N GLN A 63 17.75 2.89 -2.92
CA GLN A 63 19.00 3.64 -3.10
C GLN A 63 18.79 4.95 -3.86
N SER A 64 18.02 4.92 -4.95
CA SER A 64 17.83 6.09 -5.82
C SER A 64 17.02 7.20 -5.16
N PHE A 65 15.98 6.85 -4.38
CA PHE A 65 15.03 7.81 -3.80
C PHE A 65 15.29 8.14 -2.33
N ARG A 66 15.87 7.20 -1.55
CA ARG A 66 16.13 7.39 -0.12
C ARG A 66 17.61 7.34 0.26
N GLY A 67 18.50 7.00 -0.68
CA GLY A 67 19.93 6.84 -0.42
C GLY A 67 20.29 5.57 0.36
N ILE A 68 19.37 4.61 0.51
CA ILE A 68 19.53 3.38 1.28
C ILE A 68 19.70 2.21 0.31
N PRO A 69 20.87 1.52 0.27
CA PRO A 69 21.17 0.47 -0.71
C PRO A 69 20.60 -0.92 -0.31
N GLU A 70 19.64 -0.98 0.58
CA GLU A 70 19.08 -2.21 1.12
C GLU A 70 17.67 -2.44 0.57
N SER A 71 17.31 -3.73 0.42
CA SER A 71 15.93 -4.09 0.10
C SER A 71 15.00 -3.79 1.27
N THR A 72 13.75 -3.53 0.95
CA THR A 72 12.65 -3.37 1.91
C THR A 72 11.43 -4.12 1.37
N ASP A 73 10.42 -4.29 2.19
CA ASP A 73 9.18 -4.97 1.80
C ASP A 73 8.29 -4.09 0.92
N VAL A 74 8.12 -2.81 1.29
CA VAL A 74 7.28 -1.87 0.56
C VAL A 74 7.92 -0.48 0.49
N LEU A 75 7.75 0.19 -0.64
CA LEU A 75 8.03 1.61 -0.84
C LEU A 75 6.77 2.31 -1.35
N SER A 76 6.49 3.49 -0.81
CA SER A 76 5.43 4.37 -1.27
C SER A 76 6.03 5.68 -1.75
N PHE A 77 5.65 6.10 -2.95
CA PHE A 77 6.11 7.33 -3.59
C PHE A 77 4.91 8.22 -3.85
N PRO A 78 4.71 9.30 -3.09
CA PRO A 78 3.70 10.29 -3.42
C PRO A 78 4.03 10.95 -4.76
N PRO A 79 3.05 11.51 -5.46
CA PRO A 79 3.29 12.21 -6.72
C PRO A 79 4.30 13.33 -6.52
N GLU A 80 5.34 13.38 -7.37
CA GLU A 80 6.36 14.43 -7.29
C GLU A 80 5.73 15.80 -7.60
N GLY A 81 5.93 16.77 -6.72
CA GLY A 81 5.55 18.17 -6.93
C GLY A 81 4.11 18.53 -6.55
N ILE A 82 3.32 17.60 -6.02
CA ILE A 82 1.98 17.94 -5.50
C ILE A 82 2.10 18.31 -4.03
N SER A 83 2.41 19.55 -3.73
CA SER A 83 1.94 20.14 -2.48
C SER A 83 0.49 20.60 -2.73
N HIS A 84 -0.47 20.11 -1.98
CA HIS A 84 -1.88 20.52 -2.06
C HIS A 84 -2.08 22.04 -1.79
N GLU A 85 -1.00 22.77 -1.56
CA GLU A 85 -0.96 24.20 -1.26
C GLU A 85 -0.40 25.06 -2.41
N GLU A 86 0.07 24.48 -3.54
CA GLU A 86 0.61 25.27 -4.62
C GLU A 86 -0.47 25.75 -5.60
N PRO A 87 -0.52 27.06 -5.91
CA PRO A 87 -1.44 27.59 -6.92
C PRO A 87 -0.97 27.15 -8.31
N GLY A 88 -1.76 26.28 -8.96
CA GLY A 88 -1.50 25.82 -10.32
C GLY A 88 -1.52 24.32 -10.54
N VAL A 89 -1.78 23.52 -9.49
CA VAL A 89 -2.05 22.09 -9.61
C VAL A 89 -3.30 21.89 -10.47
N THR A 90 -3.17 21.12 -11.55
CA THR A 90 -4.32 20.80 -12.41
C THR A 90 -5.17 19.72 -11.72
N GLU A 91 -6.49 19.71 -12.03
CA GLU A 91 -7.39 18.67 -11.50
C GLU A 91 -6.90 17.24 -11.82
N LEU A 92 -6.19 17.05 -12.94
CA LEU A 92 -5.59 15.76 -13.33
C LEU A 92 -4.45 15.32 -12.42
N GLU A 93 -3.71 16.25 -11.80
CA GLU A 93 -2.63 15.95 -10.86
C GLU A 93 -3.17 15.70 -9.45
N ALA A 94 -4.30 16.32 -9.08
CA ALA A 94 -4.96 16.13 -7.81
C ALA A 94 -5.57 14.72 -7.64
N ASP A 95 -5.80 13.99 -8.73
CA ASP A 95 -6.36 12.64 -8.72
C ASP A 95 -5.28 11.53 -8.57
N GLN A 96 -3.98 11.89 -8.56
CA GLN A 96 -2.88 10.95 -8.39
C GLN A 96 -2.62 10.68 -6.90
N LEU A 97 -2.74 9.40 -6.48
CA LEU A 97 -2.34 8.98 -5.13
C LEU A 97 -0.84 8.73 -5.03
N GLY A 98 -0.23 8.20 -6.09
CA GLY A 98 1.18 7.84 -6.16
C GLY A 98 1.44 6.40 -6.54
N ASP A 99 2.64 5.90 -6.17
CA ASP A 99 3.09 4.57 -6.52
C ASP A 99 3.37 3.74 -5.28
N ILE A 100 3.02 2.44 -5.32
CA ILE A 100 3.40 1.44 -4.31
C ILE A 100 4.26 0.38 -4.99
N VAL A 101 5.44 0.10 -4.43
CA VAL A 101 6.33 -0.96 -4.90
C VAL A 101 6.53 -1.97 -3.77
N ILE A 102 6.31 -3.26 -4.05
CA ILE A 102 6.39 -4.34 -3.05
C ILE A 102 7.36 -5.42 -3.54
N SER A 103 8.22 -5.92 -2.64
CA SER A 103 9.05 -7.07 -2.90
C SER A 103 8.29 -8.37 -2.64
N TYR A 104 8.20 -9.23 -3.66
CA TYR A 104 7.57 -10.55 -3.51
C TYR A 104 8.38 -11.48 -2.61
N GLU A 105 9.69 -11.42 -2.65
CA GLU A 105 10.57 -12.21 -1.78
C GLU A 105 10.36 -11.86 -0.29
N GLU A 106 10.10 -10.58 0.01
CA GLU A 106 9.76 -10.16 1.36
C GLU A 106 8.36 -10.64 1.80
N ILE A 107 7.39 -10.71 0.88
CA ILE A 107 6.10 -11.35 1.16
C ILE A 107 6.30 -12.80 1.58
N GLU A 108 7.12 -13.57 0.86
CA GLU A 108 7.40 -14.98 1.20
C GLU A 108 8.12 -15.12 2.54
N ARG A 109 9.13 -14.27 2.79
CA ARG A 109 9.87 -14.26 4.05
C ARG A 109 8.95 -13.94 5.23
N GLN A 110 8.12 -12.90 5.11
CA GLN A 110 7.20 -12.46 6.17
C GLN A 110 6.06 -13.47 6.38
N SER A 111 5.52 -14.05 5.32
CA SER A 111 4.52 -15.13 5.38
C SER A 111 5.01 -16.28 6.27
N THR A 112 6.24 -16.71 6.06
CA THR A 112 6.87 -17.78 6.87
C THR A 112 7.13 -17.32 8.31
N LYS A 113 7.73 -16.13 8.48
CA LYS A 113 8.11 -15.58 9.79
C LYS A 113 6.90 -15.38 10.70
N TYR A 114 5.81 -14.83 10.18
CA TYR A 114 4.62 -14.48 10.97
C TYR A 114 3.52 -15.53 10.94
N ARG A 115 3.71 -16.63 10.20
CA ARG A 115 2.70 -17.69 10.00
C ARG A 115 1.38 -17.11 9.49
N GLN A 116 1.49 -16.30 8.45
CA GLN A 116 0.36 -15.71 7.70
C GLN A 116 0.41 -16.21 6.25
N SER A 117 -0.71 -16.18 5.55
CA SER A 117 -0.69 -16.45 4.11
C SER A 117 0.03 -15.32 3.35
N ARG A 118 0.56 -15.62 2.16
CA ARG A 118 1.15 -14.60 1.28
C ARG A 118 0.14 -13.50 0.91
N GLU A 119 -1.12 -13.91 0.77
CA GLU A 119 -2.22 -12.97 0.46
C GLU A 119 -2.48 -12.01 1.62
N GLU A 120 -2.49 -12.47 2.87
CA GLU A 120 -2.63 -11.59 4.04
C GLU A 120 -1.46 -10.61 4.14
N VAL A 121 -0.23 -11.08 3.94
CA VAL A 121 0.96 -10.20 3.93
C VAL A 121 0.88 -9.18 2.80
N LEU A 122 0.55 -9.60 1.58
CA LEU A 122 0.41 -8.70 0.43
C LEU A 122 -0.65 -7.62 0.69
N ASN A 123 -1.83 -7.99 1.16
CA ASN A 123 -2.89 -7.04 1.46
C ASN A 123 -2.49 -6.07 2.59
N PHE A 124 -1.80 -6.54 3.62
CA PHE A 124 -1.26 -5.65 4.66
C PHE A 124 -0.30 -4.62 4.06
N LEU A 125 0.67 -5.04 3.24
CA LEU A 125 1.67 -4.14 2.62
C LEU A 125 1.01 -3.14 1.66
N LEU A 126 -0.01 -3.56 0.90
CA LEU A 126 -0.79 -2.66 0.04
C LEU A 126 -1.51 -1.58 0.85
N ILE A 127 -2.19 -1.97 1.93
CA ILE A 127 -2.92 -1.04 2.82
C ILE A 127 -1.94 -0.11 3.53
N HIS A 128 -0.83 -0.63 4.04
CA HIS A 128 0.22 0.15 4.67
C HIS A 128 0.77 1.23 3.72
N GLY A 129 1.10 0.84 2.49
CA GLY A 129 1.55 1.77 1.45
C GLY A 129 0.48 2.81 1.09
N LEU A 130 -0.78 2.40 0.94
CA LEU A 130 -1.89 3.30 0.66
C LEU A 130 -2.10 4.34 1.78
N LEU A 131 -1.98 3.93 3.04
CA LEU A 131 -2.10 4.85 4.18
C LEU A 131 -0.98 5.88 4.19
N HIS A 132 0.26 5.50 3.87
CA HIS A 132 1.35 6.47 3.69
C HIS A 132 1.06 7.48 2.58
N LEU A 133 0.56 7.02 1.42
CA LEU A 133 0.13 7.92 0.33
C LEU A 133 -1.04 8.82 0.73
N SER A 134 -1.84 8.40 1.71
CA SER A 134 -2.96 9.18 2.28
C SER A 134 -2.55 10.08 3.45
N GLY A 135 -1.23 10.20 3.73
CA GLY A 135 -0.69 11.10 4.75
C GLY A 135 -0.59 10.52 6.17
N TYR A 136 -0.87 9.23 6.36
CA TYR A 136 -0.62 8.57 7.64
C TYR A 136 0.86 8.23 7.80
N ASP A 137 1.36 8.30 9.03
CA ASP A 137 2.73 7.93 9.38
C ASP A 137 2.77 7.18 10.72
N HIS A 138 3.94 6.69 11.11
CA HIS A 138 4.14 5.93 12.35
C HIS A 138 5.46 6.30 13.06
N THR A 139 5.91 7.55 12.91
CA THR A 139 7.15 8.06 13.50
C THR A 139 7.03 8.33 15.01
N THR A 140 5.82 8.67 15.48
CA THR A 140 5.52 8.81 16.90
C THR A 140 4.62 7.67 17.39
N PRO A 141 4.58 7.37 18.72
CA PRO A 141 3.69 6.35 19.26
C PRO A 141 2.19 6.63 18.98
N GLU A 142 1.80 7.89 18.98
CA GLU A 142 0.43 8.31 18.67
C GLU A 142 0.08 8.07 17.19
N GLU A 143 0.96 8.47 16.28
CA GLU A 143 0.81 8.20 14.84
C GLU A 143 0.79 6.70 14.56
N GLN A 144 1.70 5.94 15.18
CA GLN A 144 1.74 4.49 15.06
C GLN A 144 0.41 3.86 15.49
N SER A 145 -0.11 4.25 16.65
CA SER A 145 -1.41 3.75 17.13
C SER A 145 -2.55 4.08 16.19
N HIS A 146 -2.56 5.31 15.66
CA HIS A 146 -3.58 5.76 14.71
C HIS A 146 -3.51 4.98 13.39
N MET A 147 -2.30 4.78 12.85
CA MET A 147 -2.10 4.01 11.63
C MET A 147 -2.50 2.54 11.80
N GLN A 148 -2.11 1.89 12.90
CA GLN A 148 -2.51 0.51 13.22
C GLN A 148 -4.04 0.34 13.28
N HIS A 149 -4.76 1.29 13.85
CA HIS A 149 -6.23 1.26 13.87
C HIS A 149 -6.80 1.34 12.44
N LYS A 150 -6.25 2.22 11.61
CA LYS A 150 -6.68 2.35 10.21
C LYS A 150 -6.37 1.12 9.37
N GLU A 151 -5.22 0.49 9.58
CA GLU A 151 -4.86 -0.79 8.94
C GLU A 151 -5.87 -1.89 9.32
N SER A 152 -6.19 -2.01 10.62
CA SER A 152 -7.19 -2.97 11.10
C SER A 152 -8.58 -2.70 10.52
N ASP A 153 -9.03 -1.44 10.50
CA ASP A 153 -10.32 -1.05 9.92
C ASP A 153 -10.42 -1.45 8.44
N LEU A 154 -9.38 -1.15 7.65
CA LEU A 154 -9.34 -1.46 6.22
C LEU A 154 -9.28 -2.97 5.95
N LEU A 155 -8.44 -3.72 6.69
CA LEU A 155 -8.39 -5.18 6.56
C LEU A 155 -9.74 -5.82 6.90
N ASN A 156 -10.38 -5.39 7.98
CA ASN A 156 -11.71 -5.86 8.35
C ASN A 156 -12.77 -5.53 7.29
N GLN A 157 -12.70 -4.35 6.67
CA GLN A 157 -13.56 -3.96 5.55
C GLN A 157 -13.39 -4.91 4.35
N LEU A 158 -12.18 -5.39 4.10
CA LEU A 158 -11.85 -6.34 3.05
C LEU A 158 -12.12 -7.81 3.46
N ASN A 159 -12.67 -8.07 4.65
CA ASN A 159 -12.84 -9.39 5.25
C ASN A 159 -11.53 -10.17 5.42
N ILE A 160 -10.42 -9.46 5.66
CA ILE A 160 -9.11 -10.03 5.92
C ILE A 160 -8.84 -9.94 7.43
N PRO A 161 -8.34 -11.04 8.06
CA PRO A 161 -8.00 -11.00 9.48
C PRO A 161 -6.94 -9.93 9.79
N ASP A 162 -7.20 -9.07 10.77
CA ASP A 162 -6.33 -7.95 11.14
C ASP A 162 -5.22 -8.32 12.15
N ASN A 163 -5.17 -9.57 12.59
CA ASN A 163 -4.12 -10.07 13.48
C ASN A 163 -2.69 -9.90 12.92
N ILE A 164 -2.56 -9.75 11.61
CA ILE A 164 -1.29 -9.45 10.94
C ILE A 164 -0.74 -8.09 11.37
N VAL A 165 -1.57 -7.07 11.55
CA VAL A 165 -1.16 -5.72 11.99
C VAL A 165 -0.33 -5.83 13.27
N TYR A 166 -0.87 -6.50 14.29
CA TYR A 166 -0.19 -6.71 15.56
C TYR A 166 1.17 -7.41 15.40
N LYS A 167 1.22 -8.49 14.60
CA LYS A 167 2.44 -9.27 14.37
C LYS A 167 3.54 -8.46 13.67
N MET A 168 3.16 -7.64 12.69
CA MET A 168 4.12 -6.81 11.97
C MET A 168 4.76 -5.76 12.87
N TYR A 169 3.98 -5.08 13.70
CA TYR A 169 4.50 -4.06 14.61
C TYR A 169 5.24 -4.60 15.82
N GLU A 170 4.85 -5.76 16.36
CA GLU A 170 5.64 -6.40 17.44
C GLU A 170 7.04 -6.80 16.97
N ALA A 171 7.17 -7.29 15.75
CA ALA A 171 8.45 -7.69 15.21
C ALA A 171 9.42 -6.51 15.09
N HIS A 172 8.96 -5.37 14.63
CA HIS A 172 9.78 -4.15 14.55
C HIS A 172 10.25 -3.67 15.94
N ARG A 173 9.45 -3.88 16.99
CA ARG A 173 9.81 -3.51 18.37
C ARG A 173 10.90 -4.42 18.94
N LEU A 174 11.03 -5.65 18.49
CA LEU A 174 12.00 -6.63 18.98
C LEU A 174 13.34 -6.59 18.23
N GLU A 175 13.38 -5.97 17.05
CA GLU A 175 14.57 -5.84 16.18
C GLU A 175 15.31 -4.49 16.38
N GLY A 176 14.76 -3.52 17.10
CA GLY A 176 15.34 -2.20 17.44
C GLY A 176 15.86 -2.17 18.88
#